data_0e3f2d03ede65b880b391a18a8747839
#
_entry.id   0e3f2d03ede65b880b391a18a8747839
#
_cell.length_a   1.000
_cell.length_b   1.000
_cell.length_c   1.000
_cell.angle_alpha   90.00
_cell.angle_beta   90.00
_cell.angle_gamma   90.00
#
_symmetry.space_group_name_H-M   'P 1'
#
loop_
_entity.id
_entity.type
_entity.pdbx_description
1 polymer ?
#
loop_
_entity_poly.entity_id
_entity_poly.type
_entity_poly.pdbx_seq_one_letter_code
_entity_poly.pdbx_strand_id
1 'polypeptide(L)'
;VDPGHGGTDQGASGPSGLLEKDVTLAVSLKLRDILENSGAYVTLTREDDRDVWGPSATDGQELQARADVGENTPGTEVFLSVHCNAFSSSASHGTETYYYYGKSWQDELLAQNLQEAMLEHNGLHDRGVKSARFYVLRNTSMPAALVELAFITNYDEEALLGDDAFQEDMAMSLAEGLANYFAVSGK
;
A
#
# COMPACT_ATOMS: atom_id res chain seq x y z
N VAL A 1 -1.77 0.74 8.51
CA VAL A 1 -1.44 0.14 7.20
C VAL A 1 -2.68 -0.60 6.70
N ASP A 2 -2.99 -0.45 5.40
CA ASP A 2 -4.16 -0.99 4.75
C ASP A 2 -3.75 -1.98 3.65
N PRO A 3 -3.70 -3.30 3.93
CA PRO A 3 -3.53 -4.30 2.87
C PRO A 3 -4.74 -4.27 1.93
N GLY A 4 -4.55 -3.86 0.67
CA GLY A 4 -5.62 -3.80 -0.32
C GLY A 4 -6.34 -5.14 -0.50
N HIS A 5 -7.63 -5.10 -0.85
CA HIS A 5 -8.47 -6.29 -1.08
C HIS A 5 -8.60 -7.20 0.15
N GLY A 6 -9.02 -8.45 -0.03
CA GLY A 6 -9.16 -9.45 1.03
C GLY A 6 -10.53 -10.12 1.00
N GLY A 7 -10.63 -11.31 1.60
CA GLY A 7 -11.87 -12.06 1.67
C GLY A 7 -12.46 -12.37 0.29
N THR A 8 -13.64 -11.83 0.03
CA THR A 8 -14.36 -12.01 -1.24
C THR A 8 -13.80 -11.18 -2.39
N ASP A 9 -13.07 -10.10 -2.10
CA ASP A 9 -12.37 -9.29 -3.08
C ASP A 9 -10.93 -9.79 -3.27
N GLN A 10 -10.68 -10.45 -4.39
CA GLN A 10 -9.37 -10.99 -4.71
C GLN A 10 -8.38 -9.93 -5.26
N GLY A 11 -8.87 -8.75 -5.65
CA GLY A 11 -8.08 -7.81 -6.43
C GLY A 11 -7.74 -8.34 -7.81
N ALA A 12 -6.65 -7.87 -8.37
CA ALA A 12 -6.12 -8.37 -9.63
C ALA A 12 -5.49 -9.76 -9.46
N SER A 13 -5.38 -10.47 -10.60
CA SER A 13 -4.70 -11.77 -10.66
C SER A 13 -3.59 -11.73 -11.69
N GLY A 14 -2.45 -12.26 -11.34
CA GLY A 14 -1.33 -12.43 -12.24
C GLY A 14 -1.54 -13.58 -13.24
N PRO A 15 -0.70 -13.67 -14.27
CA PRO A 15 -0.78 -14.72 -15.29
C PRO A 15 -0.59 -16.16 -14.75
N SER A 16 0.14 -16.34 -13.66
CA SER A 16 0.32 -17.64 -13.00
C SER A 16 -0.74 -17.94 -11.93
N GLY A 17 -1.61 -16.96 -11.64
CA GLY A 17 -2.69 -17.09 -10.65
C GLY A 17 -2.37 -16.52 -9.27
N LEU A 18 -1.28 -15.77 -9.12
CA LEU A 18 -1.00 -15.01 -7.91
C LEU A 18 -2.12 -13.97 -7.71
N LEU A 19 -2.65 -13.88 -6.50
CA LEU A 19 -3.71 -12.93 -6.16
C LEU A 19 -3.14 -11.70 -5.48
N GLU A 20 -3.62 -10.52 -5.87
CA GLU A 20 -3.21 -9.25 -5.29
C GLU A 20 -3.41 -9.22 -3.77
N LYS A 21 -4.57 -9.70 -3.28
CA LYS A 21 -4.88 -9.73 -1.85
C LYS A 21 -3.85 -10.49 -1.00
N ASP A 22 -3.22 -11.54 -1.58
CA ASP A 22 -2.23 -12.34 -0.86
C ASP A 22 -0.89 -11.60 -0.76
N VAL A 23 -0.48 -10.94 -1.84
CA VAL A 23 0.74 -10.11 -1.88
C VAL A 23 0.63 -8.92 -0.94
N THR A 24 -0.48 -8.17 -1.02
CA THR A 24 -0.69 -6.97 -0.19
C THR A 24 -0.71 -7.31 1.29
N LEU A 25 -1.31 -8.45 1.66
CA LEU A 25 -1.28 -8.94 3.04
C LEU A 25 0.13 -9.32 3.47
N ALA A 26 0.85 -10.09 2.66
CA ALA A 26 2.20 -10.57 2.99
C ALA A 26 3.17 -9.39 3.22
N VAL A 27 3.20 -8.43 2.29
CA VAL A 27 4.04 -7.22 2.42
C VAL A 27 3.64 -6.38 3.63
N SER A 28 2.34 -6.19 3.87
CA SER A 28 1.86 -5.38 5.00
C SER A 28 2.15 -6.01 6.36
N LEU A 29 2.12 -7.34 6.48
CA LEU A 29 2.49 -8.04 7.72
C LEU A 29 3.99 -7.89 7.99
N LYS A 30 4.85 -8.05 6.98
CA LYS A 30 6.29 -7.83 7.08
C LYS A 30 6.58 -6.36 7.46
N LEU A 31 5.93 -5.41 6.82
CA LEU A 31 6.05 -3.99 7.13
C LEU A 31 5.66 -3.68 8.60
N ARG A 32 4.55 -4.24 9.06
CA ARG A 32 4.15 -4.11 10.47
C ARG A 32 5.26 -4.58 11.40
N ASP A 33 5.79 -5.78 11.18
CA ASP A 33 6.80 -6.37 12.05
C ASP A 33 8.10 -5.52 12.08
N ILE A 34 8.51 -4.95 10.93
CA ILE A 34 9.66 -4.03 10.84
C ILE A 34 9.40 -2.75 11.64
N LEU A 35 8.24 -2.14 11.46
CA LEU A 35 7.87 -0.89 12.12
C LEU A 35 7.72 -1.08 13.65
N GLU A 36 7.07 -2.15 14.10
CA GLU A 36 6.90 -2.45 15.53
C GLU A 36 8.25 -2.75 16.20
N ASN A 37 9.14 -3.47 15.53
CA ASN A 37 10.51 -3.69 16.02
C ASN A 37 11.32 -2.39 16.12
N SER A 38 10.92 -1.36 15.36
CA SER A 38 11.49 -0.01 15.42
C SER A 38 10.79 0.90 16.44
N GLY A 39 9.79 0.39 17.17
CA GLY A 39 9.09 1.11 18.24
C GLY A 39 7.84 1.87 17.78
N ALA A 40 7.36 1.69 16.57
CA ALA A 40 6.11 2.26 16.10
C ALA A 40 4.89 1.44 16.59
N TYR A 41 3.73 2.08 16.67
CA TYR A 41 2.46 1.38 16.81
C TYR A 41 1.82 1.22 15.42
N VAL A 42 1.50 -0.01 15.05
CA VAL A 42 0.90 -0.32 13.74
C VAL A 42 -0.46 -0.97 13.91
N THR A 43 -1.46 -0.38 13.27
CA THR A 43 -2.79 -0.99 13.12
C THR A 43 -2.98 -1.37 11.65
N LEU A 44 -3.35 -2.62 11.39
CA LEU A 44 -3.73 -3.06 10.05
C LEU A 44 -5.25 -3.04 9.90
N THR A 45 -5.74 -2.75 8.70
CA THR A 45 -7.18 -2.87 8.39
C THR A 45 -7.64 -4.31 8.37
N ARG A 46 -6.74 -5.25 8.02
CA ARG A 46 -6.90 -6.70 8.14
C ARG A 46 -5.54 -7.37 8.40
N GLU A 47 -5.55 -8.48 9.13
CA GLU A 47 -4.37 -9.29 9.45
C GLU A 47 -4.44 -10.71 8.88
N ASP A 48 -5.53 -11.02 8.22
CA ASP A 48 -5.81 -12.31 7.58
C ASP A 48 -6.57 -12.09 6.25
N ASP A 49 -6.92 -13.18 5.56
CA ASP A 49 -7.73 -13.14 4.34
C ASP A 49 -9.21 -12.96 4.67
N ARG A 50 -9.61 -11.72 4.91
CA ARG A 50 -11.01 -11.35 5.20
C ARG A 50 -11.39 -10.02 4.57
N ASP A 51 -12.69 -9.81 4.37
CA ASP A 51 -13.27 -8.50 4.12
C ASP A 51 -13.22 -7.67 5.42
N VAL A 52 -12.92 -6.37 5.34
CA VAL A 52 -12.83 -5.48 6.53
C VAL A 52 -14.22 -5.19 7.09
N TRP A 53 -15.19 -4.92 6.23
CA TRP A 53 -16.60 -4.79 6.63
C TRP A 53 -17.25 -6.16 6.84
N GLY A 54 -17.07 -7.05 5.87
CA GLY A 54 -17.65 -8.40 5.86
C GLY A 54 -18.10 -8.85 4.46
N PRO A 55 -18.39 -10.14 4.28
CA PRO A 55 -18.47 -10.79 2.96
C PRO A 55 -19.68 -10.36 2.10
N SER A 56 -20.58 -9.54 2.61
CA SER A 56 -21.73 -8.99 1.88
C SER A 56 -21.67 -7.47 1.71
N ALA A 57 -20.51 -6.87 1.95
CA ALA A 57 -20.30 -5.44 1.77
C ALA A 57 -20.49 -5.02 0.32
N THR A 58 -20.96 -3.80 0.12
CA THR A 58 -20.74 -3.08 -1.13
C THR A 58 -19.31 -2.52 -1.14
N ASP A 59 -18.74 -2.24 -2.32
CA ASP A 59 -17.42 -1.61 -2.43
C ASP A 59 -17.30 -0.35 -1.54
N GLY A 60 -18.35 0.47 -1.52
CA GLY A 60 -18.37 1.69 -0.69
C GLY A 60 -18.33 1.40 0.81
N GLN A 61 -18.98 0.34 1.29
CA GLN A 61 -18.95 -0.05 2.70
C GLN A 61 -17.57 -0.61 3.07
N GLU A 62 -16.99 -1.42 2.21
CA GLU A 62 -15.66 -1.98 2.41
C GLU A 62 -14.59 -0.88 2.46
N LEU A 63 -14.59 0.04 1.51
CA LEU A 63 -13.67 1.18 1.47
C LEU A 63 -13.85 2.13 2.66
N GLN A 64 -15.11 2.35 3.09
CA GLN A 64 -15.38 3.15 4.30
C GLN A 64 -14.84 2.46 5.54
N ALA A 65 -15.04 1.14 5.69
CA ALA A 65 -14.52 0.40 6.84
C ALA A 65 -12.98 0.49 6.95
N ARG A 66 -12.27 0.46 5.83
CA ARG A 66 -10.82 0.66 5.80
C ARG A 66 -10.41 2.05 6.28
N ALA A 67 -11.07 3.09 5.78
CA ALA A 67 -10.85 4.45 6.23
C ALA A 67 -11.18 4.61 7.74
N ASP A 68 -12.28 4.01 8.20
CA ASP A 68 -12.73 4.06 9.59
C ASP A 68 -11.72 3.41 10.56
N VAL A 69 -10.99 2.38 10.15
CA VAL A 69 -9.90 1.80 10.98
C VAL A 69 -8.84 2.86 11.25
N GLY A 70 -8.39 3.60 10.23
CA GLY A 70 -7.44 4.70 10.39
C GLY A 70 -7.98 5.84 11.25
N GLU A 71 -9.20 6.29 10.98
CA GLU A 71 -9.86 7.39 11.68
C GLU A 71 -10.16 7.08 13.16
N ASN A 72 -10.53 5.85 13.47
CA ASN A 72 -10.89 5.43 14.83
C ASN A 72 -9.70 4.91 15.65
N THR A 73 -8.51 4.78 15.07
CA THR A 73 -7.30 4.43 15.80
C THR A 73 -6.67 5.70 16.40
N PRO A 74 -6.68 5.86 17.73
CA PRO A 74 -6.16 7.08 18.35
C PRO A 74 -4.67 7.30 18.05
N GLY A 75 -4.32 8.51 17.63
CA GLY A 75 -2.94 8.90 17.37
C GLY A 75 -2.39 8.42 16.03
N THR A 76 -3.24 7.99 15.11
CA THR A 76 -2.81 7.65 13.74
C THR A 76 -2.20 8.87 13.06
N GLU A 77 -0.93 8.80 12.71
CA GLU A 77 -0.18 9.88 12.09
C GLU A 77 -0.10 9.75 10.56
N VAL A 78 -0.20 8.52 10.03
CA VAL A 78 -0.13 8.21 8.60
C VAL A 78 -1.08 7.05 8.27
N PHE A 79 -1.72 7.11 7.10
CA PHE A 79 -2.45 6.00 6.49
C PHE A 79 -1.72 5.56 5.21
N LEU A 80 -1.28 4.31 5.16
CA LEU A 80 -0.62 3.72 4.00
C LEU A 80 -1.43 2.55 3.47
N SER A 81 -1.93 2.66 2.24
CA SER A 81 -2.60 1.58 1.51
C SER A 81 -1.61 0.89 0.57
N VAL A 82 -1.62 -0.44 0.55
CA VAL A 82 -0.67 -1.27 -0.21
C VAL A 82 -1.43 -2.08 -1.25
N HIS A 83 -1.06 -1.92 -2.53
CA HIS A 83 -1.69 -2.52 -3.70
C HIS A 83 -0.66 -3.07 -4.70
N CYS A 84 -1.15 -3.84 -5.67
CA CYS A 84 -0.40 -4.24 -6.86
C CYS A 84 -1.13 -3.74 -8.11
N ASN A 85 -0.41 -3.07 -8.98
CA ASN A 85 -0.97 -2.51 -10.21
C ASN A 85 -1.38 -3.60 -11.20
N ALA A 86 -2.36 -3.29 -12.01
CA ALA A 86 -2.83 -4.17 -13.07
C ALA A 86 -3.18 -3.39 -14.33
N PHE A 87 -2.82 -3.91 -15.48
CA PHE A 87 -3.18 -3.32 -16.76
C PHE A 87 -3.42 -4.38 -17.84
N SER A 88 -4.20 -4.05 -18.84
CA SER A 88 -4.52 -4.98 -19.96
C SER A 88 -3.30 -5.39 -20.78
N SER A 89 -2.25 -4.56 -20.83
CA SER A 89 -0.98 -4.88 -21.46
C SER A 89 -0.04 -5.51 -20.44
N SER A 90 0.39 -6.74 -20.71
CA SER A 90 1.41 -7.43 -19.90
C SER A 90 2.81 -6.80 -20.00
N ALA A 91 3.01 -5.84 -20.89
CA ALA A 91 4.25 -5.06 -20.97
C ALA A 91 4.28 -3.89 -19.98
N SER A 92 3.18 -3.56 -19.32
CA SER A 92 3.14 -2.53 -18.26
C SER A 92 3.94 -3.03 -17.06
N HIS A 93 4.82 -2.18 -16.50
CA HIS A 93 5.73 -2.55 -15.44
C HIS A 93 6.15 -1.33 -14.61
N GLY A 94 6.71 -1.56 -13.43
CA GLY A 94 7.25 -0.55 -12.54
C GLY A 94 6.37 -0.24 -11.34
N THR A 95 6.87 0.62 -10.47
CA THR A 95 6.22 1.06 -9.23
C THR A 95 5.73 2.48 -9.32
N GLU A 96 4.61 2.79 -8.66
CA GLU A 96 4.05 4.14 -8.57
C GLU A 96 3.35 4.36 -7.24
N THR A 97 3.29 5.63 -6.82
CA THR A 97 2.64 6.00 -5.56
C THR A 97 1.62 7.09 -5.78
N TYR A 98 0.47 6.95 -5.13
CA TYR A 98 -0.65 7.87 -5.25
C TYR A 98 -0.92 8.63 -3.95
N TYR A 99 -1.30 9.91 -4.10
CA TYR A 99 -1.82 10.75 -3.03
C TYR A 99 -3.09 11.48 -3.47
N TYR A 100 -3.81 12.09 -2.54
CA TYR A 100 -4.95 12.94 -2.86
C TYR A 100 -4.59 14.42 -2.72
N TYR A 101 -4.54 15.13 -3.84
CA TYR A 101 -4.16 16.55 -3.90
C TYR A 101 -5.09 17.52 -3.16
N GLY A 102 -6.29 17.06 -2.74
CA GLY A 102 -7.32 17.91 -2.11
C GLY A 102 -7.20 18.06 -0.60
N LYS A 103 -6.17 17.48 0.05
CA LYS A 103 -6.01 17.49 1.51
C LYS A 103 -4.86 18.40 1.97
N SER A 104 -3.64 17.86 1.94
CA SER A 104 -2.46 18.43 2.55
C SER A 104 -1.23 18.24 1.66
N TRP A 105 -0.27 19.16 1.73
CA TRP A 105 1.05 18.98 1.12
C TRP A 105 1.81 17.77 1.70
N GLN A 106 1.44 17.35 2.91
CA GLN A 106 2.04 16.20 3.57
C GLN A 106 1.67 14.88 2.90
N ASP A 107 0.53 14.79 2.21
CA ASP A 107 0.15 13.61 1.42
C ASP A 107 1.11 13.41 0.24
N GLU A 108 1.46 14.48 -0.47
CA GLU A 108 2.42 14.44 -1.56
C GLU A 108 3.83 14.13 -1.07
N LEU A 109 4.26 14.75 0.04
CA LEU A 109 5.56 14.51 0.66
C LEU A 109 5.68 13.03 1.09
N LEU A 110 4.65 12.47 1.70
CA LEU A 110 4.61 11.05 2.06
C LEU A 110 4.78 10.16 0.84
N ALA A 111 4.00 10.44 -0.21
CA ALA A 111 4.07 9.66 -1.45
C ALA A 111 5.45 9.75 -2.12
N GLN A 112 6.10 10.91 -2.09
CA GLN A 112 7.46 11.09 -2.64
C GLN A 112 8.49 10.25 -1.88
N ASN A 113 8.50 10.30 -0.55
CA ASN A 113 9.44 9.52 0.26
C ASN A 113 9.24 8.00 0.09
N LEU A 114 7.99 7.53 -0.02
CA LEU A 114 7.69 6.12 -0.28
C LEU A 114 8.18 5.69 -1.67
N GLN A 115 7.91 6.50 -2.71
CA GLN A 115 8.33 6.20 -4.08
C GLN A 115 9.86 6.14 -4.19
N GLU A 116 10.56 7.13 -3.64
CA GLU A 116 12.02 7.18 -3.65
C GLU A 116 12.64 5.95 -2.97
N ALA A 117 12.16 5.58 -1.77
CA ALA A 117 12.66 4.42 -1.06
C ALA A 117 12.41 3.11 -1.82
N MET A 118 11.22 2.93 -2.41
CA MET A 118 10.95 1.74 -3.24
C MET A 118 11.92 1.64 -4.42
N LEU A 119 12.25 2.75 -5.08
CA LEU A 119 13.17 2.76 -6.22
C LEU A 119 14.62 2.45 -5.81
N GLU A 120 15.06 2.97 -4.68
CA GLU A 120 16.42 2.73 -4.16
C GLU A 120 16.67 1.26 -3.84
N HIS A 121 15.67 0.56 -3.27
CA HIS A 121 15.78 -0.83 -2.87
C HIS A 121 15.60 -1.82 -4.03
N ASN A 122 14.64 -1.57 -4.92
CA ASN A 122 14.14 -2.61 -5.81
C ASN A 122 14.54 -2.44 -7.28
N GLY A 123 15.01 -1.27 -7.68
CA GLY A 123 15.46 -0.99 -9.05
C GLY A 123 14.35 -1.14 -10.11
N LEU A 124 13.08 -1.13 -9.71
CA LEU A 124 11.96 -1.18 -10.65
C LEU A 124 11.86 0.11 -11.46
N HIS A 125 11.13 0.03 -12.57
CA HIS A 125 10.87 1.20 -13.40
C HIS A 125 10.06 2.25 -12.62
N ASP A 126 10.59 3.47 -12.57
CA ASP A 126 9.93 4.60 -11.92
C ASP A 126 8.75 5.10 -12.77
N ARG A 127 7.54 4.97 -12.24
CA ARG A 127 6.32 5.54 -12.85
C ARG A 127 5.89 6.83 -12.14
N GLY A 128 6.62 7.22 -11.10
CA GLY A 128 6.47 8.48 -10.38
C GLY A 128 5.33 8.52 -9.39
N VAL A 129 5.25 9.67 -8.74
CA VAL A 129 4.18 10.04 -7.81
C VAL A 129 3.03 10.69 -8.58
N LYS A 130 1.80 10.29 -8.29
CA LYS A 130 0.59 10.72 -9.00
C LYS A 130 -0.50 11.14 -8.03
N SER A 131 -1.40 11.98 -8.47
CA SER A 131 -2.59 12.30 -7.70
C SER A 131 -3.80 11.50 -8.20
N ALA A 132 -4.58 10.94 -7.26
CA ALA A 132 -5.81 10.23 -7.56
C ALA A 132 -6.89 10.47 -6.51
N ARG A 133 -8.14 10.20 -6.86
CA ARG A 133 -9.30 10.36 -5.94
C ARG A 133 -9.70 9.03 -5.32
N PHE A 134 -8.73 8.19 -4.97
CA PHE A 134 -9.01 6.94 -4.29
C PHE A 134 -9.76 7.20 -2.98
N TYR A 135 -10.71 6.30 -2.69
CA TYR A 135 -11.64 6.51 -1.59
C TYR A 135 -10.91 6.66 -0.25
N VAL A 136 -10.02 5.74 0.06
CA VAL A 136 -9.27 5.71 1.32
C VAL A 136 -8.34 6.93 1.49
N LEU A 137 -7.75 7.45 0.41
CA LEU A 137 -6.91 8.64 0.45
C LEU A 137 -7.71 9.91 0.72
N ARG A 138 -8.92 9.97 0.18
CA ARG A 138 -9.79 11.15 0.31
C ARG A 138 -10.56 11.19 1.62
N ASN A 139 -10.89 10.03 2.20
CA ASN A 139 -11.76 9.91 3.35
C ASN A 139 -11.00 9.56 4.65
N THR A 140 -9.69 9.78 4.68
CA THR A 140 -8.85 9.77 5.88
C THR A 140 -8.37 11.18 6.17
N SER A 141 -8.28 11.56 7.44
CA SER A 141 -7.90 12.93 7.86
C SER A 141 -6.39 13.12 7.98
N MET A 142 -5.66 12.05 8.35
CA MET A 142 -4.22 12.05 8.40
C MET A 142 -3.59 12.03 7.00
N PRO A 143 -2.29 12.36 6.83
CA PRO A 143 -1.54 12.15 5.59
C PRO A 143 -1.67 10.70 5.12
N ALA A 144 -2.01 10.53 3.85
CA ALA A 144 -2.32 9.22 3.27
C ALA A 144 -1.68 9.04 1.90
N ALA A 145 -1.15 7.86 1.66
CA ALA A 145 -0.63 7.43 0.36
C ALA A 145 -1.10 6.01 0.02
N LEU A 146 -1.15 5.70 -1.26
CA LEU A 146 -1.38 4.36 -1.79
C LEU A 146 -0.20 4.00 -2.68
N VAL A 147 0.45 2.90 -2.38
CA VAL A 147 1.57 2.38 -3.17
C VAL A 147 1.10 1.25 -4.06
N GLU A 148 1.54 1.28 -5.31
CA GLU A 148 1.42 0.19 -6.27
C GLU A 148 2.80 -0.45 -6.38
N LEU A 149 2.99 -1.59 -5.72
CA LEU A 149 4.28 -2.23 -5.55
C LEU A 149 4.94 -2.57 -6.89
N ALA A 150 4.18 -3.21 -7.78
CA ALA A 150 4.57 -3.61 -9.13
C ALA A 150 3.32 -4.07 -9.90
N PHE A 151 3.43 -4.37 -11.20
CA PHE A 151 2.31 -4.85 -12.00
C PHE A 151 2.13 -6.36 -11.88
N ILE A 152 1.11 -6.80 -11.15
CA ILE A 152 0.81 -8.22 -11.00
C ILE A 152 0.45 -8.90 -12.35
N THR A 153 0.01 -8.12 -13.35
CA THR A 153 -0.30 -8.61 -14.70
C THR A 153 0.93 -8.71 -15.63
N ASN A 154 2.11 -8.28 -15.17
CA ASN A 154 3.39 -8.47 -15.86
C ASN A 154 4.04 -9.77 -15.38
N TYR A 155 4.50 -10.61 -16.29
CA TYR A 155 5.01 -11.94 -15.98
C TYR A 155 6.25 -11.91 -15.06
N ASP A 156 7.17 -10.99 -15.33
CA ASP A 156 8.41 -10.88 -14.58
C ASP A 156 8.15 -10.26 -13.18
N GLU A 157 7.26 -9.26 -13.11
CA GLU A 157 6.91 -8.61 -11.86
C GLU A 157 5.96 -9.47 -10.99
N GLU A 158 5.09 -10.29 -11.59
CA GLU A 158 4.33 -11.30 -10.83
C GLU A 158 5.26 -12.27 -10.12
N ALA A 159 6.32 -12.72 -10.82
CA ALA A 159 7.30 -13.61 -10.21
C ALA A 159 8.04 -12.96 -9.03
N LEU A 160 8.38 -11.66 -9.15
CA LEU A 160 8.94 -10.88 -8.04
C LEU A 160 7.93 -10.72 -6.89
N LEU A 161 6.70 -10.34 -7.18
CA LEU A 161 5.65 -10.16 -6.16
C LEU A 161 5.34 -11.45 -5.40
N GLY A 162 5.56 -12.62 -6.01
CA GLY A 162 5.43 -13.93 -5.38
C GLY A 162 6.67 -14.38 -4.60
N ASP A 163 7.79 -13.68 -4.71
CA ASP A 163 9.04 -14.02 -4.03
C ASP A 163 9.11 -13.42 -2.63
N ASP A 164 9.38 -14.25 -1.62
CA ASP A 164 9.39 -13.83 -0.21
C ASP A 164 10.49 -12.80 0.09
N ALA A 165 11.65 -12.90 -0.55
CA ALA A 165 12.74 -11.94 -0.37
C ALA A 165 12.40 -10.59 -0.98
N PHE A 166 11.76 -10.57 -2.15
CA PHE A 166 11.29 -9.33 -2.75
C PHE A 166 10.19 -8.65 -1.91
N GLN A 167 9.28 -9.43 -1.33
CA GLN A 167 8.27 -8.90 -0.41
C GLN A 167 8.90 -8.29 0.85
N GLU A 168 9.96 -8.91 1.37
CA GLU A 168 10.74 -8.37 2.50
C GLU A 168 11.43 -7.07 2.12
N ASP A 169 12.10 -7.01 0.95
CA ASP A 169 12.75 -5.80 0.44
C ASP A 169 11.73 -4.66 0.23
N MET A 170 10.54 -4.97 -0.29
CA MET A 170 9.44 -4.00 -0.39
C MET A 170 8.99 -3.49 0.97
N ALA A 171 8.81 -4.36 1.94
CA ALA A 171 8.43 -3.96 3.28
C ALA A 171 9.50 -3.08 3.95
N MET A 172 10.77 -3.40 3.77
CA MET A 172 11.90 -2.58 4.24
C MET A 172 11.91 -1.21 3.58
N SER A 173 11.74 -1.14 2.26
CA SER A 173 11.69 0.13 1.53
C SER A 173 10.53 1.01 1.97
N LEU A 174 9.35 0.44 2.22
CA LEU A 174 8.21 1.19 2.74
C LEU A 174 8.46 1.70 4.17
N ALA A 175 9.11 0.92 5.02
CA ALA A 175 9.50 1.35 6.35
C ALA A 175 10.51 2.50 6.32
N GLU A 176 11.50 2.44 5.42
CA GLU A 176 12.46 3.52 5.21
C GLU A 176 11.77 4.78 4.66
N GLY A 177 10.90 4.66 3.68
CA GLY A 177 10.12 5.78 3.14
C GLY A 177 9.27 6.48 4.21
N LEU A 178 8.66 5.72 5.12
CA LEU A 178 7.96 6.27 6.29
C LEU A 178 8.92 6.99 7.24
N ALA A 179 10.07 6.40 7.55
CA ALA A 179 11.08 7.01 8.42
C ALA A 179 11.60 8.34 7.83
N ASN A 180 11.88 8.36 6.52
CA ASN A 180 12.31 9.56 5.81
C ASN A 180 11.23 10.64 5.84
N TYR A 181 9.97 10.29 5.61
CA TYR A 181 8.84 11.20 5.75
C TYR A 181 8.77 11.81 7.15
N PHE A 182 8.84 11.02 8.21
CA PHE A 182 8.80 11.55 9.59
C PHE A 182 9.99 12.46 9.90
N ALA A 183 11.18 12.14 9.40
CA ALA A 183 12.37 12.97 9.60
C ALA A 183 12.22 14.39 9.00
N VAL A 184 11.46 14.57 7.93
CA VAL A 184 11.33 15.85 7.22
C VAL A 184 9.98 16.53 7.40
N SER A 185 8.95 15.83 7.88
CA SER A 185 7.59 16.37 8.05
C SER A 185 7.42 17.29 9.26
N GLY A 186 8.40 17.29 10.19
CA GLY A 186 8.35 18.07 11.44
C GLY A 186 7.39 17.50 12.49
N LYS A 187 7.05 16.21 12.39
CA LYS A 187 6.23 15.46 13.37
C LYS A 187 7.11 14.71 14.36
#